data_af9501b6935e062bbaa82caf47e30209
#
_entry.id   af9501b6935e062bbaa82caf47e30209
#
_cell.length_a   1.000
_cell.length_b   1.000
_cell.length_c   1.000
_cell.angle_alpha   90.00
_cell.angle_beta   90.00
_cell.angle_gamma   90.00
#
_symmetry.space_group_name_H-M   'P 1'
#
loop_
_entity.id
_entity.type
_entity.pdbx_description
1 polymer ?
#
loop_
_entity_poly.entity_id
_entity_poly.type
_entity_poly.pdbx_seq_one_letter_code
_entity_poly.pdbx_strand_id
1 'polypeptide(L)'
;PEKGHNRFHPDIPPVIEVEQGEEVVLETRSAADNQLKRSSTALDLLATSPNRAHPLTGPVYVKGAEAGDLLEVEFLDIAPADWAFTGVRPGRGYLKGEFTKPFLAIWDLEDGWATSKQMPGVRIPGAPFMGVAAVAPSHDMFRQWTLREANLLAEGGAVRPPEADSAVPSTEPISTQGVRTGPPREN
;
A
#
# COMPACT_ATOMS: atom_id res chain seq x y z
N PRO A 1 -14.54 2.01 -0.70
CA PRO A 1 -13.41 1.29 -0.06
C PRO A 1 -13.62 -0.22 0.00
N GLU A 2 -14.81 -0.74 -0.31
CA GLU A 2 -15.14 -2.17 -0.22
C GLU A 2 -14.48 -3.00 -1.32
N LYS A 3 -14.21 -2.38 -2.46
CA LYS A 3 -13.62 -3.02 -3.64
C LYS A 3 -12.09 -2.81 -3.71
N GLY A 4 -11.42 -2.81 -2.58
CA GLY A 4 -9.97 -2.74 -2.53
C GLY A 4 -9.34 -4.14 -2.61
N HIS A 5 -8.06 -4.16 -3.00
CA HIS A 5 -7.24 -5.37 -3.00
C HIS A 5 -5.89 -5.09 -2.32
N ASN A 6 -5.17 -6.12 -1.95
CA ASN A 6 -3.91 -5.97 -1.21
C ASN A 6 -2.71 -6.56 -1.93
N ARG A 7 -2.83 -6.77 -3.24
CA ARG A 7 -1.76 -7.32 -4.07
C ARG A 7 -1.95 -6.96 -5.54
N PHE A 8 -0.88 -7.05 -6.30
CA PHE A 8 -0.92 -7.01 -7.75
C PHE A 8 -1.13 -8.41 -8.29
N HIS A 9 -2.16 -8.61 -9.10
CA HIS A 9 -2.43 -9.87 -9.78
C HIS A 9 -3.17 -9.61 -11.10
N PRO A 10 -2.81 -10.32 -12.19
CA PRO A 10 -3.44 -10.09 -13.51
C PRO A 10 -4.94 -10.42 -13.54
N ASP A 11 -5.40 -11.34 -12.69
CA ASP A 11 -6.79 -11.81 -12.69
C ASP A 11 -7.71 -11.03 -11.72
N ILE A 12 -7.22 -9.97 -11.09
CA ILE A 12 -8.09 -9.10 -10.30
C ILE A 12 -8.95 -8.28 -11.28
N PRO A 13 -10.27 -8.47 -11.30
CA PRO A 13 -11.13 -7.78 -12.24
C PRO A 13 -11.19 -6.28 -11.95
N PRO A 14 -11.35 -5.45 -12.98
CA PRO A 14 -11.53 -4.02 -12.78
C PRO A 14 -12.82 -3.73 -12.01
N VAL A 15 -12.79 -2.72 -11.18
CA VAL A 15 -13.95 -2.26 -10.40
C VAL A 15 -14.81 -1.27 -11.18
N ILE A 16 -14.21 -0.58 -12.13
CA ILE A 16 -14.85 0.35 -13.08
C ILE A 16 -14.14 0.31 -14.43
N GLU A 17 -14.86 0.72 -15.47
CA GLU A 17 -14.32 0.99 -16.80
C GLU A 17 -14.49 2.48 -17.11
N VAL A 18 -13.49 3.08 -17.74
CA VAL A 18 -13.47 4.50 -18.07
C VAL A 18 -13.03 4.73 -19.50
N GLU A 19 -13.48 5.83 -20.08
CA GLU A 19 -12.95 6.33 -21.35
C GLU A 19 -11.63 7.09 -21.13
N GLN A 20 -10.84 7.28 -22.17
CA GLN A 20 -9.65 8.12 -22.10
C GLN A 20 -10.06 9.59 -21.79
N GLY A 21 -9.40 10.20 -20.83
CA GLY A 21 -9.70 11.56 -20.38
C GLY A 21 -10.91 11.68 -19.44
N GLU A 22 -11.50 10.58 -19.05
CA GLU A 22 -12.60 10.58 -18.07
C GLU A 22 -12.06 10.82 -16.64
N GLU A 23 -12.73 11.69 -15.91
CA GLU A 23 -12.42 11.97 -14.51
C GLU A 23 -13.12 10.95 -13.60
N VAL A 24 -12.37 10.41 -12.64
CA VAL A 24 -12.89 9.44 -11.67
C VAL A 24 -12.53 9.80 -10.25
N VAL A 25 -13.42 9.48 -9.31
CA VAL A 25 -13.18 9.63 -7.88
C VAL A 25 -12.92 8.27 -7.25
N LEU A 26 -11.75 8.10 -6.64
CA LEU A 26 -11.34 6.87 -5.98
C LEU A 26 -11.18 7.10 -4.47
N GLU A 27 -12.03 6.46 -3.67
CA GLU A 27 -11.83 6.41 -2.22
C GLU A 27 -10.82 5.33 -1.86
N THR A 28 -9.80 5.72 -1.09
CA THR A 28 -8.74 4.80 -0.67
C THR A 28 -8.85 4.47 0.82
N ARG A 29 -8.32 3.32 1.21
CA ARG A 29 -8.14 2.93 2.60
C ARG A 29 -6.77 3.35 3.10
N SER A 30 -6.62 3.48 4.42
CA SER A 30 -5.32 3.80 5.01
C SER A 30 -4.27 2.73 4.67
N ALA A 31 -2.99 3.10 4.71
CA ALA A 31 -1.88 2.18 4.46
C ALA A 31 -1.88 0.96 5.41
N ALA A 32 -2.49 1.06 6.57
CA ALA A 32 -2.67 -0.05 7.50
C ALA A 32 -3.99 -0.81 7.29
N ASP A 33 -4.69 -0.60 6.17
CA ASP A 33 -5.99 -1.21 5.88
C ASP A 33 -7.02 -1.00 6.99
N ASN A 34 -7.12 0.23 7.47
CA ASN A 34 -8.05 0.65 8.53
C ASN A 34 -7.92 -0.16 9.85
N GLN A 35 -6.79 -0.84 10.07
CA GLN A 35 -6.52 -1.56 11.31
C GLN A 35 -6.22 -0.62 12.49
N LEU A 36 -5.86 0.62 12.21
CA LEU A 36 -5.62 1.66 13.21
C LEU A 36 -6.76 2.67 13.22
N LYS A 37 -7.00 3.24 14.39
CA LYS A 37 -8.02 4.26 14.67
C LYS A 37 -7.37 5.47 15.35
N ARG A 38 -8.07 6.60 15.44
CA ARG A 38 -7.60 7.77 16.21
C ARG A 38 -7.24 7.46 17.67
N SER A 39 -7.88 6.44 18.25
CA SER A 39 -7.63 6.00 19.62
C SER A 39 -6.54 4.95 19.75
N SER A 40 -5.92 4.53 18.66
CA SER A 40 -4.90 3.48 18.68
C SER A 40 -3.63 3.93 19.38
N THR A 41 -2.96 2.96 19.96
CA THR A 41 -1.69 3.08 20.70
C THR A 41 -0.54 2.42 19.95
N ALA A 42 0.67 2.56 20.45
CA ALA A 42 1.84 1.87 19.91
C ALA A 42 1.70 0.33 19.98
N LEU A 43 0.94 -0.21 20.93
CA LEU A 43 0.67 -1.64 21.03
C LEU A 43 -0.28 -2.10 19.92
N ASP A 44 -1.30 -1.30 19.61
CA ASP A 44 -2.21 -1.60 18.50
C ASP A 44 -1.45 -1.60 17.16
N LEU A 45 -0.48 -0.68 17.00
CA LEU A 45 0.40 -0.69 15.83
C LEU A 45 1.14 -2.02 15.71
N LEU A 46 1.68 -2.56 16.80
CA LEU A 46 2.38 -3.86 16.78
C LEU A 46 1.44 -5.02 16.43
N ALA A 47 0.18 -4.93 16.82
CA ALA A 47 -0.84 -5.96 16.58
C ALA A 47 -1.37 -5.96 15.13
N THR A 48 -1.11 -4.92 14.32
CA THR A 48 -1.59 -4.89 12.93
C THR A 48 -0.92 -5.96 12.08
N SER A 49 -1.71 -6.65 11.24
CA SER A 49 -1.20 -7.59 10.25
C SER A 49 -0.44 -6.87 9.13
N PRO A 50 0.84 -7.17 8.90
CA PRO A 50 1.58 -6.59 7.80
C PRO A 50 1.10 -7.08 6.41
N ASN A 51 0.38 -8.21 6.38
CA ASN A 51 -0.13 -8.79 5.13
C ASN A 51 -1.31 -8.01 4.57
N ARG A 52 -2.00 -7.24 5.40
CA ARG A 52 -3.08 -6.34 5.01
C ARG A 52 -2.61 -4.92 4.70
N ALA A 53 -1.33 -4.64 4.87
CA ALA A 53 -0.79 -3.30 4.63
C ALA A 53 -0.77 -2.94 3.15
N HIS A 54 -0.91 -1.63 2.88
CA HIS A 54 -0.91 -1.04 1.56
C HIS A 54 -2.03 -1.55 0.65
N PRO A 55 -3.30 -1.46 1.08
CA PRO A 55 -4.42 -1.79 0.20
C PRO A 55 -4.42 -0.85 -1.00
N LEU A 56 -4.84 -1.40 -2.13
CA LEU A 56 -4.98 -0.70 -3.40
C LEU A 56 -6.46 -0.54 -3.73
N THR A 57 -6.82 0.57 -4.34
CA THR A 57 -8.16 0.81 -4.89
C THR A 57 -8.11 0.65 -6.40
N GLY A 58 -9.04 -0.09 -6.96
CA GLY A 58 -9.07 -0.47 -8.37
C GLY A 58 -9.08 -1.97 -8.55
N PRO A 59 -8.59 -2.50 -9.69
CA PRO A 59 -8.09 -1.80 -10.87
C PRO A 59 -9.15 -0.94 -11.58
N VAL A 60 -8.69 0.06 -12.31
CA VAL A 60 -9.50 0.84 -13.26
C VAL A 60 -9.15 0.36 -14.67
N TYR A 61 -10.14 -0.05 -15.46
CA TYR A 61 -9.93 -0.41 -16.86
C TYR A 61 -10.10 0.84 -17.73
N VAL A 62 -9.07 1.17 -18.50
CA VAL A 62 -9.10 2.28 -19.46
C VAL A 62 -9.40 1.70 -20.85
N LYS A 63 -10.53 2.06 -21.43
CA LYS A 63 -10.95 1.54 -22.73
C LYS A 63 -10.00 2.01 -23.83
N GLY A 64 -9.64 1.07 -24.69
CA GLY A 64 -8.72 1.32 -25.79
C GLY A 64 -7.25 1.39 -25.41
N ALA A 65 -6.88 1.28 -24.15
CA ALA A 65 -5.49 1.15 -23.75
C ALA A 65 -5.02 -0.30 -23.88
N GLU A 66 -3.85 -0.48 -24.49
CA GLU A 66 -3.26 -1.79 -24.76
C GLU A 66 -1.89 -1.95 -24.09
N ALA A 67 -1.45 -3.18 -23.95
CA ALA A 67 -0.12 -3.45 -23.40
C ALA A 67 0.99 -2.88 -24.28
N GLY A 68 1.80 -1.99 -23.72
CA GLY A 68 2.83 -1.24 -24.42
C GLY A 68 2.54 0.25 -24.55
N ASP A 69 1.31 0.66 -24.30
CA ASP A 69 0.94 2.06 -24.28
C ASP A 69 1.51 2.76 -23.04
N LEU A 70 1.76 4.06 -23.19
CA LEU A 70 2.07 4.93 -22.08
C LEU A 70 0.77 5.50 -21.49
N LEU A 71 0.49 5.19 -20.24
CA LEU A 71 -0.66 5.72 -19.51
C LEU A 71 -0.24 6.94 -18.71
N GLU A 72 -0.83 8.09 -19.02
CA GLU A 72 -0.73 9.30 -18.22
C GLU A 72 -1.87 9.35 -17.21
N VAL A 73 -1.54 9.52 -15.93
CA VAL A 73 -2.50 9.67 -14.85
C VAL A 73 -2.28 11.02 -14.16
N GLU A 74 -3.26 11.90 -14.28
CA GLU A 74 -3.26 13.20 -13.61
C GLU A 74 -4.06 13.11 -12.32
N PHE A 75 -3.45 13.49 -11.20
CA PHE A 75 -4.13 13.63 -9.91
C PHE A 75 -4.67 15.06 -9.80
N LEU A 76 -5.94 15.25 -10.11
CA LEU A 76 -6.58 16.57 -10.12
C LEU A 76 -6.77 17.11 -8.69
N ASP A 77 -7.12 16.24 -7.76
CA ASP A 77 -7.28 16.56 -6.34
C ASP A 77 -6.96 15.35 -5.46
N ILE A 78 -6.40 15.59 -4.29
CA ILE A 78 -6.15 14.58 -3.26
C ILE A 78 -6.66 15.11 -1.92
N ALA A 79 -7.86 14.68 -1.54
CA ALA A 79 -8.49 15.04 -0.30
C ALA A 79 -8.11 14.02 0.81
N PRO A 80 -7.21 14.34 1.73
CA PRO A 80 -6.88 13.47 2.83
C PRO A 80 -8.04 13.37 3.83
N ALA A 81 -8.07 12.30 4.62
CA ALA A 81 -8.92 12.24 5.81
C ALA A 81 -8.53 13.34 6.80
N ASP A 82 -9.37 13.57 7.82
CA ASP A 82 -9.12 14.57 8.88
C ASP A 82 -8.10 14.11 9.92
N TRP A 83 -7.50 12.94 9.75
CA TRP A 83 -6.45 12.41 10.60
C TRP A 83 -5.51 11.47 9.84
N ALA A 84 -4.31 11.31 10.41
CA ALA A 84 -3.29 10.40 9.92
C ALA A 84 -2.53 9.76 11.08
N PHE A 85 -1.62 8.87 10.78
CA PHE A 85 -0.70 8.31 11.77
C PHE A 85 0.69 8.12 11.18
N THR A 86 1.69 8.19 12.07
CA THR A 86 3.04 7.71 11.80
C THR A 86 3.48 6.79 12.92
N GLY A 87 4.28 5.78 12.60
CA GLY A 87 4.66 4.83 13.62
C GLY A 87 6.05 4.25 13.43
N VAL A 88 6.67 3.91 14.55
CA VAL A 88 7.92 3.16 14.61
C VAL A 88 7.62 1.73 15.05
N ARG A 89 8.02 0.78 14.24
CA ARG A 89 8.04 -0.65 14.60
C ARG A 89 9.48 -1.06 14.88
N PRO A 90 9.79 -1.59 16.07
CA PRO A 90 11.12 -2.11 16.38
C PRO A 90 11.61 -3.10 15.34
N GLY A 91 12.87 -3.04 15.01
CA GLY A 91 13.49 -3.94 14.04
C GLY A 91 13.14 -3.66 12.57
N ARG A 92 12.49 -2.53 12.27
CA ARG A 92 12.13 -2.13 10.89
C ARG A 92 12.69 -0.76 10.52
N GLY A 93 12.94 -0.58 9.22
CA GLY A 93 13.46 0.66 8.66
C GLY A 93 14.97 0.81 8.80
N TYR A 94 15.50 1.88 8.22
CA TYR A 94 16.95 2.14 8.19
C TYR A 94 17.53 2.45 9.56
N LEU A 95 16.75 3.04 10.46
CA LEU A 95 17.16 3.40 11.83
C LEU A 95 16.72 2.35 12.86
N LYS A 96 16.61 1.09 12.46
CA LYS A 96 16.11 0.00 13.31
C LYS A 96 16.95 -0.24 14.59
N GLY A 97 18.24 0.12 14.56
CA GLY A 97 19.13 0.02 15.71
C GLY A 97 18.99 1.18 16.70
N GLU A 98 18.48 2.30 16.24
CA GLU A 98 18.30 3.52 17.03
C GLU A 98 16.94 3.53 17.73
N PHE A 99 15.89 3.19 16.98
CA PHE A 99 14.50 3.20 17.45
C PHE A 99 14.03 1.79 17.83
N THR A 100 14.39 1.37 19.04
CA THR A 100 14.13 0.01 19.54
C THR A 100 12.79 -0.13 20.26
N LYS A 101 12.08 0.98 20.51
CA LYS A 101 10.77 0.97 21.16
C LYS A 101 9.66 1.31 20.16
N PRO A 102 8.47 0.71 20.28
CA PRO A 102 7.35 1.08 19.42
C PRO A 102 6.88 2.49 19.75
N PHE A 103 6.49 3.21 18.72
CA PHE A 103 5.91 4.55 18.86
C PHE A 103 4.79 4.73 17.85
N LEU A 104 3.75 5.44 18.22
CA LEU A 104 2.65 5.83 17.32
C LEU A 104 2.28 7.27 17.61
N ALA A 105 2.36 8.12 16.60
CA ALA A 105 1.77 9.46 16.62
C ALA A 105 0.50 9.45 15.79
N ILE A 106 -0.57 9.94 16.39
CA ILE A 106 -1.83 10.27 15.70
C ILE A 106 -1.78 11.76 15.38
N TRP A 107 -2.04 12.10 14.14
CA TRP A 107 -2.03 13.45 13.62
C TRP A 107 -3.45 13.90 13.33
N ASP A 108 -3.82 15.06 13.84
CA ASP A 108 -5.01 15.79 13.42
C ASP A 108 -4.62 16.65 12.19
N LEU A 109 -5.40 16.51 11.11
CA LEU A 109 -5.19 17.23 9.85
C LEU A 109 -6.23 18.32 9.73
N GLU A 110 -5.81 19.59 9.83
CA GLU A 110 -6.69 20.75 9.83
C GLU A 110 -5.99 21.92 9.14
N ASP A 111 -6.71 22.65 8.30
CA ASP A 111 -6.23 23.86 7.61
C ASP A 111 -4.88 23.70 6.90
N GLY A 112 -4.67 22.55 6.28
CA GLY A 112 -3.42 22.24 5.56
C GLY A 112 -2.23 21.93 6.47
N TRP A 113 -2.46 21.61 7.73
CA TRP A 113 -1.41 21.26 8.69
C TRP A 113 -1.71 19.96 9.41
N ALA A 114 -0.65 19.28 9.83
CA ALA A 114 -0.71 18.14 10.72
C ALA A 114 -0.12 18.49 12.09
N THR A 115 -0.86 18.21 13.17
CA THR A 115 -0.42 18.36 14.56
C THR A 115 -0.67 17.08 15.34
N SER A 116 0.11 16.81 16.39
CA SER A 116 -0.01 15.58 17.16
C SER A 116 0.21 15.84 18.66
N LYS A 117 -0.64 15.25 19.50
CA LYS A 117 -0.47 15.27 20.95
C LYS A 117 0.76 14.47 21.41
N GLN A 118 1.17 13.46 20.64
CA GLN A 118 2.35 12.66 20.91
C GLN A 118 3.66 13.36 20.53
N MET A 119 3.56 14.44 19.75
CA MET A 119 4.71 15.25 19.33
C MET A 119 4.40 16.74 19.55
N PRO A 120 4.30 17.19 20.80
CA PRO A 120 3.95 18.57 21.12
C PRO A 120 4.99 19.56 20.56
N GLY A 121 4.50 20.65 20.00
CA GLY A 121 5.34 21.66 19.37
C GLY A 121 5.77 21.35 17.92
N VAL A 122 5.43 20.18 17.41
CA VAL A 122 5.65 19.83 15.99
C VAL A 122 4.41 20.17 15.19
N ARG A 123 4.60 20.89 14.09
CA ARG A 123 3.58 21.23 13.10
C ARG A 123 4.16 20.98 11.71
N ILE A 124 3.47 20.17 10.91
CA ILE A 124 3.93 19.75 9.58
C ILE A 124 2.98 20.32 8.54
N PRO A 125 3.46 21.03 7.50
CA PRO A 125 2.61 21.47 6.40
C PRO A 125 2.11 20.27 5.59
N GLY A 126 0.86 20.31 5.18
CA GLY A 126 0.25 19.28 4.34
C GLY A 126 0.82 19.31 2.91
N ALA A 127 1.17 18.13 2.43
CA ALA A 127 1.53 17.90 1.03
C ALA A 127 0.99 16.52 0.63
N PRO A 128 -0.33 16.40 0.40
CA PRO A 128 -0.93 15.11 0.10
C PRO A 128 -0.44 14.57 -1.25
N PHE A 129 -0.15 13.28 -1.27
CA PHE A 129 0.23 12.57 -2.49
C PHE A 129 -0.19 11.10 -2.40
N MET A 130 -0.31 10.47 -3.56
CA MET A 130 -0.55 9.03 -3.63
C MET A 130 0.79 8.29 -3.49
N GLY A 131 0.85 7.37 -2.53
CA GLY A 131 2.07 6.60 -2.27
C GLY A 131 2.40 5.59 -3.37
N VAL A 132 1.38 5.05 -4.04
CA VAL A 132 1.52 4.07 -5.14
C VAL A 132 0.43 4.30 -6.16
N ALA A 133 0.83 4.40 -7.42
CA ALA A 133 -0.03 4.22 -8.58
C ALA A 133 0.72 3.30 -9.55
N ALA A 134 0.07 2.28 -10.07
CA ALA A 134 0.72 1.29 -10.92
C ALA A 134 -0.28 0.65 -11.88
N VAL A 135 0.23 0.08 -12.94
CA VAL A 135 -0.53 -0.72 -13.90
C VAL A 135 -0.60 -2.17 -13.42
N ALA A 136 -1.73 -2.83 -13.67
CA ALA A 136 -1.87 -4.25 -13.40
C ALA A 136 -0.81 -5.05 -14.20
N PRO A 137 -0.18 -6.07 -13.60
CA PRO A 137 0.83 -6.85 -14.29
C PRO A 137 0.20 -7.73 -15.37
N SER A 138 0.95 -8.02 -16.45
CA SER A 138 0.60 -9.11 -17.35
C SER A 138 0.89 -10.48 -16.69
N HIS A 139 0.30 -11.56 -17.21
CA HIS A 139 0.65 -12.92 -16.76
C HIS A 139 2.12 -13.24 -16.94
N ASP A 140 2.76 -12.75 -18.01
CA ASP A 140 4.20 -12.95 -18.24
C ASP A 140 5.04 -12.22 -17.21
N MET A 141 4.74 -10.97 -16.93
CA MET A 141 5.41 -10.18 -15.91
C MET A 141 5.26 -10.82 -14.54
N PHE A 142 4.06 -11.28 -14.21
CA PHE A 142 3.77 -11.96 -12.96
C PHE A 142 4.60 -13.25 -12.79
N ARG A 143 4.71 -14.08 -13.85
CA ARG A 143 5.58 -15.26 -13.84
C ARG A 143 7.05 -14.90 -13.65
N GLN A 144 7.53 -13.86 -14.34
CA GLN A 144 8.92 -13.39 -14.16
C GLN A 144 9.21 -12.92 -12.73
N TRP A 145 8.27 -12.22 -12.12
CA TRP A 145 8.41 -11.80 -10.72
C TRP A 145 8.47 -12.98 -9.76
N THR A 146 7.60 -13.96 -9.95
CA THR A 146 7.58 -15.19 -9.14
C THR A 146 8.89 -15.96 -9.25
N LEU A 147 9.42 -16.12 -10.47
CA LEU A 147 10.73 -16.75 -10.67
C LEU A 147 11.87 -15.99 -10.02
N ARG A 148 11.88 -14.67 -10.16
CA ARG A 148 12.90 -13.83 -9.50
C ARG A 148 12.85 -13.97 -7.99
N GLU A 149 11.68 -13.96 -7.39
CA GLU A 149 11.50 -14.14 -5.95
C GLU A 149 11.94 -15.53 -5.49
N ALA A 150 11.61 -16.58 -6.24
CA ALA A 150 12.06 -17.94 -5.94
C ALA A 150 13.59 -18.06 -6.01
N ASN A 151 14.23 -17.43 -6.99
CA ASN A 151 15.68 -17.41 -7.09
C ASN A 151 16.33 -16.65 -5.92
N LEU A 152 15.77 -15.49 -5.55
CA LEU A 152 16.27 -14.75 -4.39
C LEU A 152 16.16 -15.55 -3.09
N LEU A 153 15.10 -16.31 -2.91
CA LEU A 153 14.95 -17.21 -1.76
C LEU A 153 15.99 -18.34 -1.78
N ALA A 154 16.23 -18.93 -2.95
CA ALA A 154 17.23 -19.99 -3.12
C ALA A 154 18.66 -19.50 -2.85
N GLU A 155 18.93 -18.23 -3.09
CA GLU A 155 20.20 -17.56 -2.80
C GLU A 155 20.33 -17.06 -1.35
N GLY A 156 19.34 -17.36 -0.50
CA GLY A 156 19.32 -16.95 0.91
C GLY A 156 18.79 -15.54 1.16
N GLY A 157 18.20 -14.93 0.16
CA GLY A 157 17.48 -13.65 0.31
C GLY A 157 16.15 -13.81 1.06
N ALA A 158 15.67 -12.74 1.65
CA ALA A 158 14.40 -12.72 2.36
C ALA A 158 13.30 -12.15 1.46
N VAL A 159 12.51 -13.01 0.85
CA VAL A 159 11.24 -12.65 0.24
C VAL A 159 10.13 -13.07 1.19
N ARG A 160 9.22 -12.16 1.50
CA ARG A 160 8.07 -12.47 2.33
C ARG A 160 6.81 -12.36 1.47
N PRO A 161 6.34 -13.46 0.87
CA PRO A 161 5.05 -13.46 0.20
C PRO A 161 3.96 -13.15 1.23
N PRO A 162 2.87 -12.48 0.87
CA PRO A 162 1.71 -12.41 1.74
C PRO A 162 1.17 -13.81 1.97
N GLU A 163 0.65 -14.01 3.15
CA GLU A 163 -0.06 -15.22 3.49
C GLU A 163 -1.29 -15.35 2.59
N ALA A 164 -1.52 -16.53 2.02
CA ALA A 164 -2.62 -16.80 1.13
C ALA A 164 -3.97 -16.40 1.74
N ASP A 165 -4.14 -16.67 3.04
CA ASP A 165 -5.36 -16.37 3.79
C ASP A 165 -5.65 -14.86 3.91
N SER A 166 -4.64 -14.02 3.69
CA SER A 166 -4.77 -12.57 3.72
C SER A 166 -4.99 -11.94 2.34
N ALA A 167 -5.07 -12.75 1.30
CA ALA A 167 -5.23 -12.27 -0.07
C ALA A 167 -6.66 -11.79 -0.34
N VAL A 168 -6.81 -10.59 -0.87
CA VAL A 168 -8.09 -9.97 -1.23
C VAL A 168 -7.99 -9.33 -2.62
N PRO A 169 -8.84 -9.71 -3.57
CA PRO A 169 -9.66 -10.93 -3.56
C PRO A 169 -8.78 -12.19 -3.58
N SER A 170 -9.36 -13.31 -3.19
CA SER A 170 -8.71 -14.60 -3.34
C SER A 170 -8.72 -14.98 -4.82
N THR A 171 -7.59 -14.95 -5.46
CA THR A 171 -7.39 -15.38 -6.86
C THR A 171 -6.46 -16.60 -6.88
N GLU A 172 -6.80 -17.59 -7.70
CA GLU A 172 -5.94 -18.73 -7.94
C GLU A 172 -5.04 -18.53 -9.21
N PRO A 173 -3.83 -18.99 -9.20
CA PRO A 173 -3.13 -19.55 -8.04
C PRO A 173 -2.86 -18.46 -7.03
N ILE A 174 -3.21 -18.76 -5.84
CA ILE A 174 -2.90 -17.91 -4.70
C ILE A 174 -1.44 -17.69 -4.55
N SER A 175 -0.73 -18.42 -5.27
CA SER A 175 0.57 -18.30 -5.38
C SER A 175 0.96 -16.95 -5.26
N THR A 176 1.09 -16.61 -4.58
CA THR A 176 1.94 -16.03 -4.34
C THR A 176 2.18 -14.88 -4.36
N GLN A 177 1.80 -14.66 -4.53
CA GLN A 177 2.24 -14.16 -4.66
C GLN A 177 2.06 -13.03 -4.61
N GLY A 178 1.80 -12.56 -3.74
CA GLY A 178 1.75 -11.30 -3.33
C GLY A 178 2.90 -10.58 -3.73
N VAL A 179 2.77 -10.10 -4.66
CA VAL A 179 3.72 -9.30 -5.25
C VAL A 179 3.96 -8.09 -4.40
N ARG A 180 4.74 -8.24 -3.43
CA ARG A 180 5.50 -7.13 -2.95
C ARG A 180 6.68 -6.98 -3.90
N THR A 181 6.49 -6.15 -4.89
CA THR A 181 7.58 -5.67 -5.74
C THR A 181 8.45 -4.71 -4.97
N GLY A 182 8.98 -5.12 -3.87
CA GLY A 182 9.96 -4.35 -3.12
C GLY A 182 11.32 -5.01 -3.19
N PRO A 183 12.40 -4.28 -2.97
CA PRO A 183 13.71 -4.89 -2.77
C PRO A 183 13.61 -5.91 -1.63
N PRO A 184 14.47 -6.95 -1.63
CA PRO A 184 14.56 -7.89 -0.53
C PRO A 184 14.61 -7.10 0.78
N ARG A 185 13.79 -7.48 1.74
CA ARG A 185 13.92 -6.87 3.05
C ARG A 185 15.21 -7.39 3.65
N GLU A 186 16.15 -6.51 3.82
CA GLU A 186 17.28 -6.80 4.67
C GLU A 186 16.78 -7.19 6.06
N ASN A 187 17.25 -8.31 6.53
CA ASN A 187 17.00 -8.82 7.89
C ASN A 187 17.64 -7.93 8.96
#